data_ac67e7c5c7bac7a2bcdbb9ff92372656
#
_entry.id   ac67e7c5c7bac7a2bcdbb9ff92372656
#
_cell.length_a   1.000
_cell.length_b   1.000
_cell.length_c   1.000
_cell.angle_alpha   90.00
_cell.angle_beta   90.00
_cell.angle_gamma   90.00
#
_symmetry.space_group_name_H-M   'P 1'
#
loop_
_entity.id
_entity.type
_entity.pdbx_description
1 polymer ?
#
loop_
_entity_poly.entity_id
_entity_poly.type
_entity_poly.pdbx_seq_one_letter_code
_entity_poly.pdbx_strand_id
1 'polypeptide(L)'
;MLNRRRLLAASAGVASLGAFGSAHAQGGAQVQAEALYDRIFEGMLASDPLNASGLGLDKEARASLKSKVGDRSQAGRMGSFQPLIDARDSLKAVDRSALSGRSVTEYDTVTWYADRCAEGARFAFVGVESYDYPVPYVLSQLTGCYQKVPDGLDTKHVIETKADAEAYLARLTDFAKAMNDETARAKDNAAVGLIPPDFILDKALAQMNALAAQKGESSGLAASVGRRAAEKGLGTDWGAKAAAIVDGPVAQALAGQIALLTEQRRTAVHDATVSRQPITAAYYEYALRFHTTTNLTPDAAHKIGLEQVADLTARLDPLLRAQGLTQGSVAARLDAFAKDPAQFYPNTDAGRQELLAELNRQMTEVKAAAPKMFNTIPKDGMDIRRVPPSIEIGAPRGYAESGSLDGSRPGTYYINLRDTTEWAKWALPTLTYHEAVPGHLFHGALVQEAGASPMLFKNIGFTAYGEGWGLYAEQLGDELGMYDAYPAGRIGWLQSFLYRAARIVLDTGIHGKGWSREQAITYMRETVGLPLGAAENEIDRYVVWPGQACGYKIGHTEIDRLRSKSRAALGPKFDIKGFHDAVLLGGSLPLAVLERVVDQWTVSQR
;
A
#
# COMPACT_ATOMS: atom_id res chain seq x y z
N MET A 1 26.83 65.66 -20.69
CA MET A 1 26.51 64.50 -21.56
C MET A 1 26.93 63.25 -20.82
N LEU A 2 26.01 62.57 -20.16
CA LEU A 2 26.27 61.28 -19.50
C LEU A 2 26.28 60.18 -20.56
N ASN A 3 27.37 59.46 -20.62
CA ASN A 3 27.74 58.54 -21.66
C ASN A 3 26.89 57.24 -21.57
N ARG A 4 26.16 56.88 -22.60
CA ARG A 4 25.28 55.67 -22.69
C ARG A 4 25.95 54.36 -22.26
N ARG A 5 27.28 54.27 -22.32
CA ARG A 5 28.04 53.09 -21.86
C ARG A 5 28.06 52.91 -20.33
N ARG A 6 27.84 53.96 -19.52
CA ARG A 6 27.76 53.84 -18.08
C ARG A 6 26.37 53.40 -17.56
N LEU A 7 25.31 53.63 -18.35
CA LEU A 7 23.96 53.14 -18.02
C LEU A 7 23.81 51.64 -18.30
N LEU A 8 24.49 51.11 -19.33
CA LEU A 8 24.47 49.67 -19.61
C LEU A 8 25.29 48.84 -18.62
N ALA A 9 26.34 49.40 -18.02
CA ALA A 9 27.13 48.73 -16.97
C ALA A 9 26.38 48.68 -15.63
N ALA A 10 25.58 49.69 -15.32
CA ALA A 10 24.76 49.68 -14.09
C ALA A 10 23.57 48.74 -14.17
N SER A 11 22.94 48.56 -15.36
CA SER A 11 21.86 47.60 -15.53
C SER A 11 22.34 46.13 -15.58
N ALA A 12 23.55 45.84 -16.05
CA ALA A 12 24.15 44.51 -16.00
C ALA A 12 24.57 44.10 -14.55
N GLY A 13 25.03 45.05 -13.75
CA GLY A 13 25.37 44.79 -12.35
C GLY A 13 24.19 44.51 -11.43
N VAL A 14 23.04 45.18 -11.66
CA VAL A 14 21.82 44.92 -10.88
C VAL A 14 21.18 43.60 -11.26
N ALA A 15 21.22 43.21 -12.55
CA ALA A 15 20.71 41.89 -12.99
C ALA A 15 21.57 40.74 -12.47
N SER A 16 22.91 40.90 -12.37
CA SER A 16 23.79 39.86 -11.83
C SER A 16 23.67 39.71 -10.31
N LEU A 17 23.51 40.81 -9.56
CA LEU A 17 23.28 40.76 -8.12
C LEU A 17 21.90 40.15 -7.77
N GLY A 18 20.88 40.41 -8.55
CA GLY A 18 19.57 39.76 -8.40
C GLY A 18 19.61 38.26 -8.68
N ALA A 19 20.37 37.81 -9.70
CA ALA A 19 20.52 36.39 -10.04
C ALA A 19 21.35 35.63 -8.99
N PHE A 20 22.40 36.25 -8.42
CA PHE A 20 23.18 35.66 -7.31
C PHE A 20 22.39 35.62 -6.01
N GLY A 21 21.57 36.63 -5.69
CA GLY A 21 20.71 36.67 -4.51
C GLY A 21 19.61 35.59 -4.58
N SER A 22 18.97 35.41 -5.74
CA SER A 22 17.93 34.39 -5.93
C SER A 22 18.50 32.97 -5.90
N ALA A 23 19.66 32.71 -6.50
CA ALA A 23 20.31 31.41 -6.45
C ALA A 23 20.78 31.04 -5.03
N HIS A 24 21.25 32.00 -4.23
CA HIS A 24 21.62 31.78 -2.82
C HIS A 24 20.40 31.51 -1.94
N ALA A 25 19.30 32.24 -2.12
CA ALA A 25 18.06 32.03 -1.42
C ALA A 25 17.41 30.67 -1.79
N GLN A 26 17.46 30.30 -3.06
CA GLN A 26 17.00 29.00 -3.55
C GLN A 26 17.80 27.85 -2.95
N GLY A 27 19.13 27.93 -2.93
CA GLY A 27 19.99 26.91 -2.32
C GLY A 27 19.71 26.77 -0.81
N GLY A 28 19.50 27.89 -0.12
CA GLY A 28 19.18 27.90 1.32
C GLY A 28 17.84 27.25 1.66
N ALA A 29 16.77 27.58 0.92
CA ALA A 29 15.44 27.01 1.13
C ALA A 29 15.40 25.52 0.82
N GLN A 30 16.06 25.07 -0.25
CA GLN A 30 16.14 23.65 -0.61
C GLN A 30 16.87 22.85 0.48
N VAL A 31 18.06 23.27 0.90
CA VAL A 31 18.84 22.61 1.98
C VAL A 31 18.04 22.54 3.28
N GLN A 32 17.30 23.59 3.61
CA GLN A 32 16.43 23.61 4.79
C GLN A 32 15.30 22.58 4.68
N ALA A 33 14.66 22.46 3.51
CA ALA A 33 13.60 21.48 3.28
C ALA A 33 14.14 20.04 3.33
N GLU A 34 15.25 19.75 2.65
CA GLU A 34 15.89 18.43 2.64
C GLU A 34 16.28 17.96 4.05
N ALA A 35 16.82 18.85 4.88
CA ALA A 35 17.13 18.52 6.27
C ALA A 35 15.88 18.16 7.10
N LEU A 36 14.70 18.67 6.74
CA LEU A 36 13.42 18.24 7.34
C LEU A 36 13.01 16.85 6.85
N TYR A 37 13.16 16.59 5.56
CA TYR A 37 12.84 15.29 4.97
C TYR A 37 13.69 14.17 5.58
N ASP A 38 14.98 14.41 5.79
CA ASP A 38 15.89 13.47 6.45
C ASP A 38 15.45 13.17 7.89
N ARG A 39 15.05 14.18 8.66
CA ARG A 39 14.54 13.97 10.03
C ARG A 39 13.25 13.16 10.07
N ILE A 40 12.32 13.41 9.14
CA ILE A 40 11.09 12.62 9.03
C ILE A 40 11.46 11.17 8.72
N PHE A 41 12.33 10.94 7.73
CA PHE A 41 12.74 9.62 7.31
C PHE A 41 13.40 8.80 8.44
N GLU A 42 14.35 9.41 9.17
CA GLU A 42 14.97 8.75 10.32
C GLU A 42 13.96 8.43 11.44
N GLY A 43 13.00 9.32 11.68
CA GLY A 43 11.90 9.08 12.63
C GLY A 43 11.01 7.89 12.19
N MET A 44 10.72 7.76 10.90
CA MET A 44 9.97 6.63 10.35
C MET A 44 10.71 5.31 10.52
N LEU A 45 12.01 5.26 10.20
CA LEU A 45 12.83 4.07 10.39
C LEU A 45 12.92 3.65 11.87
N ALA A 46 13.05 4.61 12.77
CA ALA A 46 13.09 4.36 14.21
C ALA A 46 11.75 3.82 14.76
N SER A 47 10.62 4.27 14.23
CA SER A 47 9.28 3.83 14.64
C SER A 47 8.88 2.48 14.03
N ASP A 48 9.43 2.12 12.87
CA ASP A 48 9.21 0.82 12.20
C ASP A 48 10.54 0.17 11.76
N PRO A 49 11.27 -0.46 12.70
CA PRO A 49 12.54 -1.14 12.40
C PRO A 49 12.42 -2.31 11.42
N LEU A 50 11.26 -2.96 11.29
CA LEU A 50 11.03 -3.99 10.27
C LEU A 50 11.01 -3.40 8.86
N ASN A 51 10.46 -2.20 8.70
CA ASN A 51 10.54 -1.47 7.44
C ASN A 51 12.01 -1.11 7.11
N ALA A 52 12.81 -0.67 8.10
CA ALA A 52 14.24 -0.43 7.89
C ALA A 52 14.97 -1.67 7.36
N SER A 53 14.65 -2.88 7.89
CA SER A 53 15.17 -4.15 7.39
C SER A 53 14.70 -4.45 5.96
N GLY A 54 13.42 -4.21 5.66
CA GLY A 54 12.86 -4.38 4.32
C GLY A 54 13.52 -3.49 3.27
N LEU A 55 13.93 -2.29 3.66
CA LEU A 55 14.68 -1.35 2.81
C LEU A 55 16.19 -1.67 2.72
N GLY A 56 16.72 -2.61 3.52
CA GLY A 56 18.15 -2.92 3.61
C GLY A 56 18.98 -1.86 4.35
N LEU A 57 18.33 -1.03 5.20
CA LEU A 57 18.93 0.12 5.87
C LEU A 57 19.28 -0.12 7.36
N ASP A 58 19.07 -1.31 7.87
CA ASP A 58 19.39 -1.72 9.23
C ASP A 58 20.88 -2.12 9.41
N LYS A 59 21.77 -1.28 8.89
CA LYS A 59 23.22 -1.48 8.82
C LYS A 59 23.96 -0.26 9.36
N GLU A 60 25.24 -0.41 9.63
CA GLU A 60 26.14 0.70 10.05
C GLU A 60 25.57 1.48 11.24
N ALA A 61 25.34 2.78 11.07
CA ALA A 61 24.79 3.66 12.12
C ALA A 61 23.38 3.22 12.58
N ARG A 62 22.64 2.48 11.75
CA ARG A 62 21.29 1.98 12.03
C ARG A 62 21.26 0.49 12.41
N ALA A 63 22.40 -0.16 12.59
CA ALA A 63 22.49 -1.60 12.90
C ALA A 63 21.64 -2.02 14.12
N SER A 64 21.46 -1.12 15.09
CA SER A 64 20.63 -1.39 16.27
C SER A 64 19.15 -1.61 15.96
N LEU A 65 18.65 -1.16 14.79
CA LEU A 65 17.27 -1.39 14.38
C LEU A 65 16.99 -2.86 14.07
N LYS A 66 18.01 -3.63 13.67
CA LYS A 66 17.86 -5.03 13.30
C LYS A 66 17.37 -5.93 14.43
N SER A 67 17.58 -5.54 15.68
CA SER A 67 17.14 -6.26 16.88
C SER A 67 15.81 -5.82 17.47
N LYS A 68 15.08 -4.87 16.80
CA LYS A 68 13.90 -4.23 17.36
C LYS A 68 12.66 -4.43 16.49
N VAL A 69 11.49 -4.39 17.13
CA VAL A 69 10.17 -4.32 16.47
C VAL A 69 9.64 -2.88 16.45
N GLY A 70 10.10 -2.05 17.38
CA GLY A 70 9.63 -0.69 17.61
C GLY A 70 8.76 -0.57 18.87
N ASP A 71 8.66 0.65 19.38
CA ASP A 71 7.85 0.92 20.58
C ASP A 71 6.36 0.95 20.23
N ARG A 72 5.62 -0.08 20.65
CA ARG A 72 4.18 -0.23 20.43
C ARG A 72 3.32 0.25 21.60
N SER A 73 3.93 0.84 22.62
CA SER A 73 3.22 1.50 23.72
C SER A 73 2.46 2.73 23.22
N GLN A 74 1.53 3.24 24.03
CA GLN A 74 0.82 4.49 23.72
C GLN A 74 1.80 5.67 23.57
N ALA A 75 2.82 5.74 24.42
CA ALA A 75 3.86 6.77 24.32
C ALA A 75 4.67 6.64 23.03
N GLY A 76 5.06 5.42 22.64
CA GLY A 76 5.76 5.14 21.39
C GLY A 76 4.93 5.52 20.17
N ARG A 77 3.63 5.19 20.17
CA ARG A 77 2.73 5.57 19.07
C ARG A 77 2.54 7.09 18.96
N MET A 78 2.33 7.76 20.06
CA MET A 78 2.27 9.23 20.05
C MET A 78 3.59 9.87 19.63
N GLY A 79 4.71 9.32 20.10
CA GLY A 79 6.06 9.75 19.71
C GLY A 79 6.35 9.60 18.22
N SER A 80 5.74 8.63 17.53
CA SER A 80 5.91 8.44 16.08
C SER A 80 5.35 9.61 15.25
N PHE A 81 4.35 10.35 15.74
CA PHE A 81 3.81 11.55 15.09
C PHE A 81 4.65 12.80 15.29
N GLN A 82 5.49 12.84 16.33
CA GLN A 82 6.19 14.06 16.72
C GLN A 82 7.14 14.61 15.63
N PRO A 83 7.95 13.78 14.94
CA PRO A 83 8.78 14.27 13.83
C PRO A 83 7.98 14.93 12.70
N LEU A 84 6.77 14.45 12.43
CA LEU A 84 5.88 14.99 11.40
C LEU A 84 5.20 16.29 11.86
N ILE A 85 4.81 16.38 13.14
CA ILE A 85 4.25 17.59 13.73
C ILE A 85 5.31 18.70 13.71
N ASP A 86 6.53 18.40 14.14
CA ASP A 86 7.66 19.35 14.15
C ASP A 86 8.03 19.77 12.73
N ALA A 87 8.05 18.82 11.78
CA ALA A 87 8.30 19.11 10.38
C ALA A 87 7.23 20.03 9.78
N ARG A 88 5.94 19.77 10.05
CA ARG A 88 4.84 20.62 9.58
C ARG A 88 5.04 22.09 9.98
N ASP A 89 5.42 22.34 11.23
CA ASP A 89 5.61 23.70 11.72
C ASP A 89 6.92 24.33 11.19
N SER A 90 7.96 23.52 11.02
CA SER A 90 9.23 23.96 10.43
C SER A 90 9.14 24.22 8.92
N LEU A 91 8.34 23.47 8.19
CA LEU A 91 8.10 23.68 6.75
C LEU A 91 7.50 25.06 6.45
N LYS A 92 6.68 25.60 7.37
CA LYS A 92 6.12 26.95 7.23
C LYS A 92 7.20 28.06 7.18
N ALA A 93 8.39 27.81 7.73
CA ALA A 93 9.51 28.73 7.70
C ALA A 93 10.35 28.62 6.41
N VAL A 94 10.15 27.58 5.59
CA VAL A 94 10.81 27.44 4.29
C VAL A 94 10.12 28.35 3.27
N ASP A 95 10.89 29.22 2.63
CA ASP A 95 10.35 30.07 1.56
C ASP A 95 10.06 29.23 0.30
N ARG A 96 8.80 28.78 0.17
CA ARG A 96 8.34 28.02 -0.98
C ARG A 96 8.57 28.75 -2.32
N SER A 97 8.54 30.09 -2.33
CA SER A 97 8.71 30.87 -3.56
C SER A 97 10.17 30.86 -4.06
N ALA A 98 11.11 30.55 -3.18
CA ALA A 98 12.51 30.32 -3.52
C ALA A 98 12.81 28.91 -4.05
N LEU A 99 11.84 27.97 -4.00
CA LEU A 99 11.98 26.62 -4.57
C LEU A 99 11.59 26.62 -6.05
N SER A 100 12.11 25.66 -6.82
CA SER A 100 11.78 25.53 -8.24
C SER A 100 11.81 24.06 -8.70
N GLY A 101 11.15 23.76 -9.82
CA GLY A 101 11.15 22.43 -10.42
C GLY A 101 10.69 21.35 -9.42
N ARG A 102 11.49 20.30 -9.27
CA ARG A 102 11.21 19.15 -8.42
C ARG A 102 11.08 19.53 -6.94
N SER A 103 11.91 20.48 -6.44
CA SER A 103 11.87 20.85 -5.03
C SER A 103 10.54 21.44 -4.60
N VAL A 104 9.78 22.11 -5.50
CA VAL A 104 8.41 22.58 -5.21
C VAL A 104 7.46 21.39 -5.05
N THR A 105 7.57 20.39 -5.91
CA THR A 105 6.74 19.17 -5.84
C THR A 105 7.01 18.41 -4.55
N GLU A 106 8.27 18.25 -4.19
CA GLU A 106 8.72 17.61 -2.96
C GLU A 106 8.18 18.35 -1.72
N TYR A 107 8.36 19.66 -1.68
CA TYR A 107 7.86 20.50 -0.58
C TYR A 107 6.34 20.38 -0.41
N ASP A 108 5.58 20.48 -1.49
CA ASP A 108 4.11 20.37 -1.44
C ASP A 108 3.65 18.98 -1.02
N THR A 109 4.36 17.94 -1.45
CA THR A 109 4.08 16.54 -1.08
C THR A 109 4.30 16.31 0.41
N VAL A 110 5.45 16.75 0.94
CA VAL A 110 5.78 16.57 2.36
C VAL A 110 4.90 17.45 3.24
N THR A 111 4.56 18.66 2.80
CA THR A 111 3.64 19.53 3.53
C THR A 111 2.25 18.87 3.66
N TRP A 112 1.72 18.32 2.55
CA TRP A 112 0.46 17.59 2.58
C TRP A 112 0.53 16.39 3.53
N TYR A 113 1.60 15.61 3.45
CA TYR A 113 1.80 14.41 4.27
C TYR A 113 1.90 14.76 5.76
N ALA A 114 2.74 15.74 6.11
CA ALA A 114 2.90 16.20 7.49
C ALA A 114 1.59 16.76 8.08
N ASP A 115 0.82 17.52 7.28
CA ASP A 115 -0.50 18.02 7.69
C ASP A 115 -1.49 16.90 7.98
N ARG A 116 -1.54 15.86 7.12
CA ARG A 116 -2.45 14.72 7.31
C ARG A 116 -2.05 13.85 8.49
N CYS A 117 -0.75 13.60 8.67
CA CYS A 117 -0.26 12.85 9.83
C CYS A 117 -0.47 13.62 11.14
N ALA A 118 -0.23 14.92 11.15
CA ALA A 118 -0.52 15.76 12.32
C ALA A 118 -2.03 15.84 12.64
N GLU A 119 -2.90 15.80 11.63
CA GLU A 119 -4.35 15.64 11.83
C GLU A 119 -4.67 14.29 12.44
N GLY A 120 -4.04 13.20 11.97
CA GLY A 120 -4.19 11.84 12.48
C GLY A 120 -3.79 11.70 13.95
N ALA A 121 -2.80 12.47 14.40
CA ALA A 121 -2.35 12.46 15.81
C ALA A 121 -3.48 12.76 16.81
N ARG A 122 -4.53 13.50 16.41
CA ARG A 122 -5.72 13.74 17.24
C ARG A 122 -6.50 12.47 17.56
N PHE A 123 -6.38 11.46 16.72
CA PHE A 123 -7.06 10.17 16.84
C PHE A 123 -6.13 9.06 17.34
N ALA A 124 -4.82 9.31 17.47
CA ALA A 124 -3.81 8.29 17.76
C ALA A 124 -4.07 7.51 19.05
N PHE A 125 -4.80 8.11 20.01
CA PHE A 125 -5.18 7.44 21.25
C PHE A 125 -6.28 6.41 21.06
N VAL A 126 -7.23 6.66 20.17
CA VAL A 126 -8.46 5.83 20.04
C VAL A 126 -8.73 5.32 18.62
N GLY A 127 -8.21 5.94 17.57
CA GLY A 127 -8.65 5.67 16.21
C GLY A 127 -7.56 5.67 15.14
N VAL A 128 -6.27 5.78 15.51
CA VAL A 128 -5.16 5.69 14.53
C VAL A 128 -4.04 4.84 15.10
N GLU A 129 -3.80 3.68 14.48
CA GLU A 129 -2.73 2.77 14.87
C GLU A 129 -1.37 3.22 14.31
N SER A 130 -1.36 3.75 13.08
CA SER A 130 -0.16 4.18 12.38
C SER A 130 -0.36 5.56 11.77
N TYR A 131 0.70 6.39 11.74
CA TYR A 131 0.66 7.72 11.13
C TYR A 131 0.52 7.65 9.60
N ASP A 132 1.01 6.61 8.99
CA ASP A 132 1.00 6.38 7.55
C ASP A 132 -0.18 5.50 7.08
N TYR A 133 -1.03 5.03 8.02
CA TYR A 133 -2.16 4.19 7.69
C TYR A 133 -3.26 4.25 8.76
N PRO A 134 -4.34 5.02 8.54
CA PRO A 134 -5.45 5.14 9.48
C PRO A 134 -6.15 3.79 9.70
N VAL A 135 -6.02 3.21 10.88
CA VAL A 135 -6.70 1.99 11.31
C VAL A 135 -7.32 2.20 12.69
N PRO A 136 -8.62 1.90 12.88
CA PRO A 136 -9.33 2.20 14.13
C PRO A 136 -8.98 1.23 15.27
N TYR A 137 -8.50 0.04 14.98
CA TYR A 137 -8.30 -1.02 15.95
C TYR A 137 -6.83 -1.44 16.03
N VAL A 138 -6.28 -1.49 17.24
CA VAL A 138 -4.91 -1.97 17.52
C VAL A 138 -4.74 -3.42 17.11
N LEU A 139 -5.72 -4.25 17.45
CA LEU A 139 -5.74 -5.69 17.17
C LEU A 139 -6.96 -6.04 16.32
N SER A 140 -6.71 -6.58 15.14
CA SER A 140 -7.74 -7.11 14.24
C SER A 140 -7.14 -8.22 13.35
N GLN A 141 -7.93 -8.78 12.44
CA GLN A 141 -7.42 -9.74 11.45
C GLN A 141 -6.40 -9.15 10.45
N LEU A 142 -6.20 -7.83 10.42
CA LEU A 142 -5.23 -7.15 9.54
C LEU A 142 -4.28 -6.21 10.28
N THR A 143 -4.38 -6.10 11.61
CA THR A 143 -3.56 -5.21 12.42
C THR A 143 -3.02 -5.91 13.64
N GLY A 144 -1.92 -5.39 14.17
CA GLY A 144 -1.20 -5.94 15.30
C GLY A 144 0.10 -6.60 14.91
N CYS A 145 1.07 -6.56 15.82
CA CYS A 145 2.40 -7.12 15.58
C CYS A 145 2.38 -8.66 15.48
N TYR A 146 1.36 -9.33 16.04
CA TYR A 146 1.21 -10.79 15.95
C TYR A 146 1.13 -11.30 14.49
N GLN A 147 0.70 -10.45 13.54
CA GLN A 147 0.67 -10.74 12.11
C GLN A 147 1.96 -10.28 11.39
N LYS A 148 2.31 -9.00 11.61
CA LYS A 148 3.37 -8.33 10.82
C LYS A 148 4.77 -8.82 11.17
N VAL A 149 5.03 -9.15 12.45
CA VAL A 149 6.37 -9.51 12.89
C VAL A 149 6.80 -10.90 12.40
N PRO A 150 5.96 -11.96 12.47
CA PRO A 150 6.31 -13.25 11.89
C PRO A 150 6.67 -13.19 10.41
N ASP A 151 5.85 -12.50 9.60
CA ASP A 151 6.12 -12.29 8.17
C ASP A 151 7.43 -11.52 7.95
N GLY A 152 7.60 -10.38 8.64
CA GLY A 152 8.82 -9.58 8.50
C GLY A 152 10.09 -10.26 8.96
N LEU A 153 10.02 -11.15 9.95
CA LEU A 153 11.15 -11.97 10.37
C LEU A 153 11.55 -13.00 9.32
N ASP A 154 10.59 -13.58 8.62
CA ASP A 154 10.87 -14.56 7.56
C ASP A 154 11.33 -13.89 6.26
N THR A 155 10.70 -12.79 5.86
CA THR A 155 10.90 -12.18 4.53
C THR A 155 11.88 -11.01 4.49
N LYS A 156 12.03 -10.24 5.58
CA LYS A 156 12.80 -8.98 5.60
C LYS A 156 14.05 -9.02 6.46
N HIS A 157 14.08 -9.85 7.51
CA HIS A 157 15.25 -9.98 8.37
C HIS A 157 16.33 -10.84 7.70
N VAL A 158 17.36 -10.21 7.16
CA VAL A 158 18.49 -10.91 6.49
C VAL A 158 19.39 -11.60 7.53
N ILE A 159 19.79 -12.86 7.26
CA ILE A 159 20.72 -13.67 8.09
C ILE A 159 21.91 -14.06 7.23
N GLU A 160 23.03 -13.35 7.38
CA GLU A 160 24.31 -13.62 6.71
C GLU A 160 25.43 -13.92 7.73
N THR A 161 25.27 -13.49 8.98
CA THR A 161 26.26 -13.60 10.05
C THR A 161 25.64 -14.12 11.34
N LYS A 162 26.48 -14.54 12.30
CA LYS A 162 26.01 -14.89 13.66
C LYS A 162 25.35 -13.69 14.36
N ALA A 163 25.85 -12.47 14.15
CA ALA A 163 25.25 -11.27 14.70
C ALA A 163 23.83 -11.03 14.17
N ASP A 164 23.54 -11.38 12.92
CA ASP A 164 22.19 -11.31 12.37
C ASP A 164 21.26 -12.32 13.04
N ALA A 165 21.74 -13.54 13.28
CA ALA A 165 20.96 -14.55 13.99
C ALA A 165 20.73 -14.16 15.47
N GLU A 166 21.70 -13.53 16.12
CA GLU A 166 21.53 -12.94 17.47
C GLU A 166 20.50 -11.81 17.47
N ALA A 167 20.56 -10.92 16.46
CA ALA A 167 19.58 -9.85 16.28
C ALA A 167 18.16 -10.41 16.04
N TYR A 168 18.01 -11.53 15.33
CA TYR A 168 16.74 -12.22 15.17
C TYR A 168 16.16 -12.66 16.52
N LEU A 169 16.97 -13.31 17.38
CA LEU A 169 16.55 -13.72 18.72
C LEU A 169 16.16 -12.52 19.61
N ALA A 170 16.95 -11.45 19.54
CA ALA A 170 16.64 -10.22 20.26
C ALA A 170 15.30 -9.62 19.77
N ARG A 171 15.06 -9.62 18.46
CA ARG A 171 13.79 -9.16 17.85
C ARG A 171 12.60 -10.05 18.26
N LEU A 172 12.77 -11.36 18.43
CA LEU A 172 11.74 -12.23 19.00
C LEU A 172 11.39 -11.86 20.44
N THR A 173 12.38 -11.47 21.23
CA THR A 173 12.14 -11.00 22.60
C THR A 173 11.41 -9.65 22.61
N ASP A 174 11.81 -8.73 21.73
CA ASP A 174 11.15 -7.42 21.55
C ASP A 174 9.73 -7.58 21.00
N PHE A 175 9.48 -8.60 20.18
CA PHE A 175 8.14 -8.96 19.71
C PHE A 175 7.17 -9.30 20.85
N ALA A 176 7.62 -10.07 21.85
CA ALA A 176 6.82 -10.34 23.03
C ALA A 176 6.48 -9.05 23.81
N LYS A 177 7.44 -8.13 23.94
CA LYS A 177 7.22 -6.81 24.53
C LYS A 177 6.19 -6.01 23.72
N ALA A 178 6.35 -5.93 22.41
CA ALA A 178 5.45 -5.21 21.51
C ALA A 178 4.00 -5.73 21.60
N MET A 179 3.79 -7.05 21.68
CA MET A 179 2.46 -7.64 21.92
C MET A 179 1.86 -7.21 23.26
N ASN A 180 2.66 -7.13 24.32
CA ASN A 180 2.17 -6.65 25.64
C ASN A 180 1.79 -5.16 25.58
N ASP A 181 2.57 -4.33 24.88
CA ASP A 181 2.27 -2.91 24.67
C ASP A 181 0.96 -2.73 23.88
N GLU A 182 0.76 -3.49 22.80
CA GLU A 182 -0.50 -3.48 22.04
C GLU A 182 -1.69 -4.00 22.87
N THR A 183 -1.47 -5.00 23.74
CA THR A 183 -2.51 -5.50 24.67
C THR A 183 -2.97 -4.39 25.61
N ALA A 184 -2.03 -3.62 26.17
CA ALA A 184 -2.35 -2.50 27.05
C ALA A 184 -3.18 -1.42 26.31
N ARG A 185 -2.74 -1.04 25.11
CA ARG A 185 -3.45 -0.06 24.26
C ARG A 185 -4.85 -0.54 23.85
N ALA A 186 -4.99 -1.80 23.46
CA ALA A 186 -6.30 -2.37 23.11
C ALA A 186 -7.25 -2.39 24.33
N LYS A 187 -6.71 -2.58 25.53
CA LYS A 187 -7.48 -2.48 26.78
C LYS A 187 -7.90 -1.03 27.06
N ASP A 188 -7.00 -0.07 26.89
CA ASP A 188 -7.31 1.35 27.09
C ASP A 188 -8.36 1.83 26.05
N ASN A 189 -8.25 1.40 24.79
CA ASN A 189 -9.24 1.67 23.76
C ASN A 189 -10.62 1.10 24.14
N ALA A 190 -10.68 -0.12 24.66
CA ALA A 190 -11.93 -0.73 25.11
C ALA A 190 -12.58 0.04 26.27
N ALA A 191 -11.79 0.62 27.17
CA ALA A 191 -12.28 1.43 28.28
C ALA A 191 -13.03 2.70 27.83
N VAL A 192 -12.74 3.20 26.62
CA VAL A 192 -13.47 4.31 25.99
C VAL A 192 -14.49 3.85 24.94
N GLY A 193 -14.79 2.55 24.89
CA GLY A 193 -15.82 1.97 24.02
C GLY A 193 -15.33 1.60 22.60
N LEU A 194 -14.06 1.72 22.31
CA LEU A 194 -13.49 1.34 21.02
C LEU A 194 -13.11 -0.15 21.04
N ILE A 195 -14.06 -0.99 20.71
CA ILE A 195 -13.93 -2.45 20.60
C ILE A 195 -14.21 -2.86 19.16
N PRO A 196 -13.38 -3.73 18.53
CA PRO A 196 -13.70 -4.27 17.21
C PRO A 196 -15.04 -5.00 17.21
N PRO A 197 -15.76 -5.04 16.07
CA PRO A 197 -16.96 -5.87 15.94
C PRO A 197 -16.68 -7.35 16.22
N ASP A 198 -17.74 -8.07 16.62
CA ASP A 198 -17.66 -9.48 17.01
C ASP A 198 -17.03 -10.38 15.93
N PHE A 199 -17.42 -10.23 14.66
CA PHE A 199 -16.89 -11.00 13.54
C PHE A 199 -15.40 -10.67 13.23
N ILE A 200 -14.93 -9.47 13.56
CA ILE A 200 -13.51 -9.10 13.47
C ILE A 200 -12.71 -9.78 14.58
N LEU A 201 -13.24 -9.78 15.80
CA LEU A 201 -12.62 -10.46 16.93
C LEU A 201 -12.55 -11.97 16.71
N ASP A 202 -13.59 -12.59 16.14
CA ASP A 202 -13.59 -14.02 15.81
C ASP A 202 -12.46 -14.37 14.84
N LYS A 203 -12.24 -13.56 13.79
CA LYS A 203 -11.14 -13.76 12.84
C LYS A 203 -9.76 -13.55 13.47
N ALA A 204 -9.59 -12.49 14.25
CA ALA A 204 -8.33 -12.22 14.96
C ALA A 204 -8.00 -13.35 15.95
N LEU A 205 -8.99 -13.81 16.74
CA LEU A 205 -8.83 -14.94 17.66
C LEU A 205 -8.46 -16.24 16.92
N ALA A 206 -9.08 -16.52 15.77
CA ALA A 206 -8.73 -17.70 14.97
C ALA A 206 -7.27 -17.68 14.52
N GLN A 207 -6.78 -16.53 14.04
CA GLN A 207 -5.39 -16.35 13.62
C GLN A 207 -4.41 -16.43 14.79
N MET A 208 -4.72 -15.78 15.92
CA MET A 208 -3.88 -15.83 17.13
C MET A 208 -3.80 -17.26 17.70
N ASN A 209 -4.91 -18.00 17.71
CA ASN A 209 -4.92 -19.40 18.14
C ASN A 209 -4.11 -20.31 17.21
N ALA A 210 -4.16 -20.07 15.89
CA ALA A 210 -3.34 -20.79 14.91
C ALA A 210 -1.84 -20.52 15.13
N LEU A 211 -1.48 -19.27 15.43
CA LEU A 211 -0.09 -18.91 15.78
C LEU A 211 0.32 -19.56 17.12
N ALA A 212 -0.55 -19.52 18.13
CA ALA A 212 -0.30 -20.11 19.45
C ALA A 212 -0.17 -21.65 19.44
N ALA A 213 -0.73 -22.32 18.45
CA ALA A 213 -0.59 -23.76 18.24
C ALA A 213 0.80 -24.18 17.73
N GLN A 214 1.55 -23.25 17.14
CA GLN A 214 2.91 -23.53 16.66
C GLN A 214 3.89 -23.56 17.84
N LYS A 215 4.60 -24.66 18.02
CA LYS A 215 5.48 -24.89 19.18
C LYS A 215 6.85 -25.42 18.78
N GLY A 216 7.81 -25.18 19.66
CA GLY A 216 9.16 -25.71 19.55
C GLY A 216 9.90 -25.25 18.30
N GLU A 217 10.89 -26.04 17.91
CA GLU A 217 11.71 -25.75 16.72
C GLU A 217 10.95 -25.87 15.40
N SER A 218 9.78 -26.54 15.38
CA SER A 218 8.92 -26.64 14.21
C SER A 218 8.00 -25.43 14.01
N SER A 219 7.93 -24.51 14.97
CA SER A 219 7.21 -23.25 14.78
C SER A 219 7.84 -22.44 13.63
N GLY A 220 7.05 -21.74 12.83
CA GLY A 220 7.55 -20.96 11.69
C GLY A 220 8.67 -19.99 12.08
N LEU A 221 8.54 -19.35 13.24
CA LEU A 221 9.54 -18.41 13.77
C LEU A 221 10.88 -19.09 14.11
N ALA A 222 10.86 -20.26 14.75
CA ALA A 222 12.08 -20.98 15.12
C ALA A 222 12.69 -21.71 13.91
N ALA A 223 11.87 -22.33 13.08
CA ALA A 223 12.30 -23.02 11.88
C ALA A 223 12.97 -22.08 10.86
N SER A 224 12.48 -20.85 10.71
CA SER A 224 13.04 -19.85 9.80
C SER A 224 14.51 -19.54 10.13
N VAL A 225 14.80 -19.13 11.37
CA VAL A 225 16.18 -18.81 11.78
C VAL A 225 17.06 -20.04 11.79
N GLY A 226 16.55 -21.20 12.25
CA GLY A 226 17.31 -22.46 12.30
C GLY A 226 17.77 -22.90 10.91
N ARG A 227 16.87 -22.96 9.94
CA ARG A 227 17.15 -23.31 8.55
C ARG A 227 18.13 -22.32 7.89
N ARG A 228 17.83 -21.04 7.94
CA ARG A 228 18.60 -19.99 7.26
C ARG A 228 20.01 -19.85 7.83
N ALA A 229 20.19 -19.99 9.15
CA ALA A 229 21.51 -19.98 9.78
C ALA A 229 22.30 -21.25 9.43
N ALA A 230 21.66 -22.42 9.36
CA ALA A 230 22.32 -23.67 8.96
C ALA A 230 22.78 -23.61 7.49
N GLU A 231 21.96 -23.08 6.56
CA GLU A 231 22.30 -22.88 5.15
C GLU A 231 23.56 -22.00 4.96
N LYS A 232 23.79 -21.06 5.90
CA LYS A 232 24.97 -20.18 5.92
C LYS A 232 26.15 -20.73 6.76
N GLY A 233 26.04 -21.92 7.34
CA GLY A 233 27.07 -22.50 8.18
C GLY A 233 27.32 -21.77 9.51
N LEU A 234 26.31 -21.04 10.04
CA LEU A 234 26.46 -20.22 11.25
C LEU A 234 26.29 -21.01 12.56
N GLY A 235 25.94 -22.30 12.47
CA GLY A 235 25.65 -23.20 13.60
C GLY A 235 24.25 -23.78 13.52
N THR A 236 23.93 -24.74 14.38
CA THR A 236 22.67 -25.52 14.30
C THR A 236 21.74 -25.32 15.50
N ASP A 237 22.12 -24.52 16.49
CA ASP A 237 21.38 -24.31 17.74
C ASP A 237 20.43 -23.11 17.74
N TRP A 238 20.36 -22.38 16.63
CA TRP A 238 19.54 -21.18 16.51
C TRP A 238 18.04 -21.48 16.58
N GLY A 239 17.60 -22.61 16.00
CA GLY A 239 16.21 -23.06 16.09
C GLY A 239 15.81 -23.34 17.54
N ALA A 240 16.64 -24.07 18.30
CA ALA A 240 16.38 -24.37 19.71
C ALA A 240 16.34 -23.09 20.57
N LYS A 241 17.28 -22.16 20.34
CA LYS A 241 17.28 -20.85 21.04
C LYS A 241 16.03 -20.02 20.73
N ALA A 242 15.60 -19.99 19.48
CA ALA A 242 14.38 -19.29 19.08
C ALA A 242 13.14 -19.97 19.67
N ALA A 243 13.07 -21.31 19.67
CA ALA A 243 11.98 -22.08 20.26
C ALA A 243 11.79 -21.75 21.75
N ALA A 244 12.86 -21.61 22.52
CA ALA A 244 12.77 -21.21 23.92
C ALA A 244 12.12 -19.82 24.11
N ILE A 245 12.36 -18.87 23.20
CA ILE A 245 11.73 -17.54 23.23
C ILE A 245 10.28 -17.63 22.78
N VAL A 246 10.00 -18.41 21.73
CA VAL A 246 8.64 -18.61 21.18
C VAL A 246 7.74 -19.30 22.22
N ASP A 247 8.18 -20.39 22.83
CA ASP A 247 7.41 -21.15 23.82
C ASP A 247 7.34 -20.46 25.19
N GLY A 248 8.21 -19.50 25.46
CA GLY A 248 8.28 -18.70 26.67
C GLY A 248 7.57 -17.35 26.53
N PRO A 249 8.33 -16.23 26.42
CA PRO A 249 7.77 -14.89 26.45
C PRO A 249 6.81 -14.59 25.31
N VAL A 250 7.02 -15.09 24.09
CA VAL A 250 6.11 -14.88 22.95
C VAL A 250 4.78 -15.58 23.20
N ALA A 251 4.80 -16.84 23.61
CA ALA A 251 3.57 -17.57 23.93
C ALA A 251 2.78 -16.93 25.09
N GLN A 252 3.47 -16.41 26.11
CA GLN A 252 2.84 -15.72 27.22
C GLN A 252 2.15 -14.41 26.78
N ALA A 253 2.83 -13.58 25.98
CA ALA A 253 2.28 -12.33 25.47
C ALA A 253 1.08 -12.58 24.54
N LEU A 254 1.19 -13.58 23.65
CA LEU A 254 0.10 -13.98 22.77
C LEU A 254 -1.12 -14.51 23.54
N ALA A 255 -0.90 -15.29 24.61
CA ALA A 255 -1.98 -15.74 25.49
C ALA A 255 -2.69 -14.56 26.17
N GLY A 256 -1.94 -13.51 26.53
CA GLY A 256 -2.51 -12.25 27.05
C GLY A 256 -3.42 -11.55 26.04
N GLN A 257 -3.01 -11.47 24.78
CA GLN A 257 -3.84 -10.91 23.69
C GLN A 257 -5.11 -11.75 23.48
N ILE A 258 -4.98 -13.07 23.39
CA ILE A 258 -6.12 -13.99 23.23
C ILE A 258 -7.12 -13.82 24.38
N ALA A 259 -6.63 -13.76 25.62
CA ALA A 259 -7.49 -13.57 26.78
C ALA A 259 -8.26 -12.24 26.72
N LEU A 260 -7.59 -11.14 26.37
CA LEU A 260 -8.21 -9.83 26.20
C LEU A 260 -9.29 -9.83 25.11
N LEU A 261 -8.97 -10.33 23.91
CA LEU A 261 -9.93 -10.35 22.81
C LEU A 261 -11.11 -11.31 23.10
N THR A 262 -10.88 -12.41 23.79
CA THR A 262 -11.94 -13.32 24.23
C THR A 262 -12.91 -12.62 25.19
N GLU A 263 -12.40 -11.79 26.10
CA GLU A 263 -13.26 -11.00 27.00
C GLU A 263 -14.02 -9.92 26.23
N GLN A 264 -13.33 -9.17 25.35
CA GLN A 264 -13.97 -8.16 24.50
C GLN A 264 -15.08 -8.76 23.62
N ARG A 265 -14.87 -9.99 23.10
CA ARG A 265 -15.84 -10.71 22.26
C ARG A 265 -17.20 -10.92 22.94
N ARG A 266 -17.24 -11.04 24.27
CA ARG A 266 -18.50 -11.25 25.04
C ARG A 266 -19.45 -10.05 24.97
N THR A 267 -18.89 -8.85 24.81
CA THR A 267 -19.62 -7.58 24.79
C THR A 267 -19.58 -6.86 23.45
N ALA A 268 -18.81 -7.40 22.49
CA ALA A 268 -18.69 -6.85 21.15
C ALA A 268 -20.03 -6.86 20.43
N VAL A 269 -20.30 -5.82 19.66
CA VAL A 269 -21.52 -5.68 18.88
C VAL A 269 -21.29 -6.05 17.42
N HIS A 270 -22.34 -6.50 16.76
CA HIS A 270 -22.34 -6.85 15.35
C HIS A 270 -22.64 -5.62 14.49
N ASP A 271 -21.72 -4.66 14.49
CA ASP A 271 -21.86 -3.40 13.77
C ASP A 271 -20.57 -3.04 13.03
N ALA A 272 -20.66 -2.96 11.71
CA ALA A 272 -19.52 -2.77 10.82
C ALA A 272 -19.00 -1.33 10.79
N THR A 273 -19.84 -0.34 11.19
CA THR A 273 -19.45 1.06 11.03
C THR A 273 -18.56 1.58 12.16
N VAL A 274 -17.54 2.36 11.81
CA VAL A 274 -16.78 3.14 12.80
C VAL A 274 -17.54 4.41 13.23
N SER A 275 -18.55 4.85 12.48
CA SER A 275 -19.26 6.11 12.70
C SER A 275 -20.26 6.10 13.87
N ARG A 276 -20.44 4.98 14.55
CA ARG A 276 -21.34 4.88 15.73
C ARG A 276 -20.77 5.47 17.02
N GLN A 277 -19.47 5.73 17.06
CA GLN A 277 -18.80 6.27 18.24
C GLN A 277 -18.65 7.80 18.12
N PRO A 278 -18.68 8.57 19.24
CA PRO A 278 -18.74 10.04 19.19
C PRO A 278 -17.62 10.71 18.41
N ILE A 279 -16.41 10.12 18.39
CA ILE A 279 -15.26 10.72 17.69
C ILE A 279 -15.09 10.22 16.25
N THR A 280 -15.83 9.20 15.85
CA THR A 280 -15.50 8.38 14.68
C THR A 280 -16.12 8.86 13.36
N ALA A 281 -17.16 9.70 13.37
CA ALA A 281 -17.61 10.37 12.14
C ALA A 281 -16.50 11.24 11.54
N ALA A 282 -15.86 12.08 12.37
CA ALA A 282 -14.70 12.88 11.96
C ALA A 282 -13.49 12.02 11.59
N TYR A 283 -13.33 10.86 12.24
CA TYR A 283 -12.29 9.89 11.91
C TYR A 283 -12.50 9.28 10.51
N TYR A 284 -13.73 8.89 10.15
CA TYR A 284 -14.00 8.35 8.82
C TYR A 284 -13.73 9.38 7.72
N GLU A 285 -14.15 10.64 7.90
CA GLU A 285 -13.84 11.73 6.98
C GLU A 285 -12.32 11.95 6.85
N TYR A 286 -11.59 11.87 7.97
CA TYR A 286 -10.13 11.92 7.96
C TYR A 286 -9.52 10.74 7.17
N ALA A 287 -9.95 9.51 7.44
CA ALA A 287 -9.44 8.32 6.79
C ALA A 287 -9.73 8.32 5.27
N LEU A 288 -10.94 8.69 4.87
CA LEU A 288 -11.31 8.86 3.45
C LEU A 288 -10.41 9.88 2.76
N ARG A 289 -10.22 11.06 3.35
CA ARG A 289 -9.34 12.11 2.83
C ARG A 289 -7.88 11.68 2.77
N PHE A 290 -7.41 10.95 3.78
CA PHE A 290 -6.05 10.42 3.82
C PHE A 290 -5.79 9.45 2.66
N HIS A 291 -6.67 8.47 2.48
CA HIS A 291 -6.50 7.43 1.48
C HIS A 291 -6.79 7.88 0.05
N THR A 292 -7.74 8.79 -0.14
CA THR A 292 -8.06 9.33 -1.47
C THR A 292 -7.20 10.53 -1.86
N THR A 293 -6.53 11.15 -0.90
CA THR A 293 -5.81 12.43 -1.07
C THR A 293 -6.67 13.56 -1.67
N THR A 294 -7.99 13.48 -1.49
CA THR A 294 -8.99 14.44 -1.97
C THR A 294 -9.80 15.03 -0.81
N ASN A 295 -10.62 16.03 -1.10
CA ASN A 295 -11.59 16.59 -0.15
C ASN A 295 -13.01 16.08 -0.41
N LEU A 296 -13.16 14.90 -1.02
CA LEU A 296 -14.47 14.30 -1.25
C LEU A 296 -15.16 14.00 0.07
N THR A 297 -16.44 14.36 0.16
CA THR A 297 -17.30 13.89 1.25
C THR A 297 -17.70 12.44 1.02
N PRO A 298 -18.10 11.68 2.07
CA PRO A 298 -18.61 10.32 1.90
C PRO A 298 -19.76 10.23 0.89
N ASP A 299 -20.68 11.20 0.89
CA ASP A 299 -21.81 11.25 -0.06
C ASP A 299 -21.36 11.48 -1.51
N ALA A 300 -20.41 12.38 -1.74
CA ALA A 300 -19.87 12.63 -3.05
C ALA A 300 -19.12 11.40 -3.60
N ALA A 301 -18.31 10.76 -2.77
CA ALA A 301 -17.62 9.53 -3.12
C ALA A 301 -18.61 8.40 -3.44
N HIS A 302 -19.63 8.21 -2.59
CA HIS A 302 -20.68 7.20 -2.80
C HIS A 302 -21.38 7.35 -4.15
N LYS A 303 -21.76 8.60 -4.51
CA LYS A 303 -22.38 8.91 -5.80
C LYS A 303 -21.47 8.54 -6.98
N ILE A 304 -20.19 8.92 -6.91
CA ILE A 304 -19.18 8.54 -7.92
C ILE A 304 -19.11 7.01 -8.07
N GLY A 305 -19.09 6.29 -6.96
CA GLY A 305 -19.08 4.83 -6.96
C GLY A 305 -20.28 4.23 -7.68
N LEU A 306 -21.49 4.70 -7.37
CA LEU A 306 -22.72 4.23 -8.02
C LEU A 306 -22.75 4.49 -9.53
N GLU A 307 -22.32 5.68 -9.98
CA GLU A 307 -22.25 6.04 -11.40
C GLU A 307 -21.27 5.13 -12.15
N GLN A 308 -20.11 4.85 -11.56
CA GLN A 308 -19.11 3.96 -12.15
C GLN A 308 -19.54 2.50 -12.17
N VAL A 309 -20.23 2.03 -11.13
CA VAL A 309 -20.81 0.67 -11.10
C VAL A 309 -21.81 0.50 -12.26
N ALA A 310 -22.67 1.49 -12.51
CA ALA A 310 -23.63 1.44 -13.61
C ALA A 310 -22.93 1.39 -14.99
N ASP A 311 -21.94 2.25 -15.22
CA ASP A 311 -21.16 2.28 -16.47
C ASP A 311 -20.43 0.96 -16.72
N LEU A 312 -19.70 0.45 -15.74
CA LEU A 312 -18.90 -0.76 -15.86
C LEU A 312 -19.78 -2.01 -16.04
N THR A 313 -20.95 -2.05 -15.39
CA THR A 313 -21.93 -3.10 -15.59
C THR A 313 -22.43 -3.12 -17.04
N ALA A 314 -22.72 -1.96 -17.60
CA ALA A 314 -23.14 -1.84 -19.00
C ALA A 314 -22.04 -2.26 -19.98
N ARG A 315 -20.77 -1.99 -19.69
CA ARG A 315 -19.62 -2.37 -20.51
C ARG A 315 -19.32 -3.87 -20.45
N LEU A 316 -19.57 -4.54 -19.31
CA LEU A 316 -19.40 -5.99 -19.13
C LEU A 316 -20.45 -6.82 -19.87
N ASP A 317 -21.69 -6.32 -20.01
CA ASP A 317 -22.81 -7.08 -20.61
C ASP A 317 -22.48 -7.65 -21.99
N PRO A 318 -22.01 -6.86 -22.98
CA PRO A 318 -21.70 -7.38 -24.31
C PRO A 318 -20.54 -8.39 -24.31
N LEU A 319 -19.55 -8.25 -23.43
CA LEU A 319 -18.43 -9.19 -23.35
C LEU A 319 -18.87 -10.55 -22.82
N LEU A 320 -19.73 -10.57 -21.81
CA LEU A 320 -20.30 -11.81 -21.27
C LEU A 320 -21.22 -12.50 -22.27
N ARG A 321 -22.03 -11.73 -23.03
CA ARG A 321 -22.85 -12.27 -24.14
C ARG A 321 -22.00 -12.92 -25.22
N ALA A 322 -20.84 -12.33 -25.55
CA ALA A 322 -19.92 -12.89 -26.51
C ALA A 322 -19.31 -14.24 -26.05
N GLN A 323 -19.29 -14.51 -24.73
CA GLN A 323 -18.93 -15.80 -24.15
C GLN A 323 -20.12 -16.79 -24.05
N GLY A 324 -21.27 -16.46 -24.63
CA GLY A 324 -22.48 -17.30 -24.54
C GLY A 324 -23.27 -17.11 -23.23
N LEU A 325 -22.83 -16.27 -22.34
CA LEU A 325 -23.47 -16.01 -21.04
C LEU A 325 -24.55 -14.91 -21.21
N THR A 326 -25.77 -15.33 -21.59
CA THR A 326 -26.86 -14.40 -21.99
C THR A 326 -27.95 -14.22 -20.94
N GLN A 327 -28.02 -15.07 -19.91
CA GLN A 327 -29.13 -15.13 -18.95
C GLN A 327 -28.71 -14.61 -17.57
N GLY A 328 -29.57 -13.86 -16.92
CA GLY A 328 -29.37 -13.31 -15.58
C GLY A 328 -28.63 -11.97 -15.55
N SER A 329 -28.39 -11.45 -14.35
CA SER A 329 -27.62 -10.22 -14.14
C SER A 329 -26.15 -10.38 -14.54
N VAL A 330 -25.44 -9.27 -14.75
CA VAL A 330 -23.99 -9.30 -15.01
C VAL A 330 -23.25 -10.06 -13.91
N ALA A 331 -23.59 -9.79 -12.63
CA ALA A 331 -22.98 -10.49 -11.50
C ALA A 331 -23.24 -12.00 -11.50
N ALA A 332 -24.47 -12.43 -11.79
CA ALA A 332 -24.80 -13.84 -11.90
C ALA A 332 -24.02 -14.54 -13.03
N ARG A 333 -23.83 -13.86 -14.17
CA ARG A 333 -23.05 -14.37 -15.30
C ARG A 333 -21.55 -14.42 -15.01
N LEU A 334 -21.02 -13.42 -14.26
CA LEU A 334 -19.64 -13.43 -13.78
C LEU A 334 -19.40 -14.59 -12.80
N ASP A 335 -20.32 -14.81 -11.85
CA ASP A 335 -20.26 -15.94 -10.92
C ASP A 335 -20.33 -17.30 -11.66
N ALA A 336 -21.20 -17.40 -12.68
CA ALA A 336 -21.26 -18.60 -13.52
C ALA A 336 -19.97 -18.84 -14.31
N PHE A 337 -19.39 -17.77 -14.88
CA PHE A 337 -18.12 -17.85 -15.60
C PHE A 337 -16.96 -18.25 -14.68
N ALA A 338 -16.95 -17.72 -13.46
CA ALA A 338 -15.97 -18.06 -12.43
C ALA A 338 -16.13 -19.48 -11.84
N LYS A 339 -17.20 -20.22 -12.18
CA LYS A 339 -17.41 -21.61 -11.77
C LYS A 339 -17.08 -22.63 -12.86
N ASP A 340 -16.73 -22.18 -14.06
CA ASP A 340 -16.32 -23.07 -15.14
C ASP A 340 -14.96 -23.72 -14.82
N PRO A 341 -14.88 -25.07 -14.65
CA PRO A 341 -13.61 -25.73 -14.31
C PRO A 341 -12.50 -25.53 -15.35
N ALA A 342 -12.84 -25.24 -16.61
CA ALA A 342 -11.86 -24.92 -17.64
C ALA A 342 -11.06 -23.64 -17.38
N GLN A 343 -11.59 -22.77 -16.51
CA GLN A 343 -10.96 -21.50 -16.15
C GLN A 343 -9.88 -21.63 -15.06
N PHE A 344 -9.59 -22.83 -14.58
CA PHE A 344 -8.63 -23.01 -13.48
C PHE A 344 -7.47 -23.91 -13.88
N TYR A 345 -6.37 -23.77 -13.16
CA TYR A 345 -5.27 -24.71 -13.17
C TYR A 345 -5.54 -25.83 -12.16
N PRO A 346 -5.08 -27.07 -12.41
CA PRO A 346 -5.21 -28.15 -11.44
C PRO A 346 -4.59 -27.76 -10.08
N ASN A 347 -5.27 -28.07 -8.98
CA ASN A 347 -4.73 -27.80 -7.63
C ASN A 347 -3.70 -28.84 -7.23
N THR A 348 -2.63 -28.93 -7.99
CA THR A 348 -1.47 -29.81 -7.83
C THR A 348 -0.19 -29.00 -7.96
N ASP A 349 0.96 -29.54 -7.57
CA ASP A 349 2.23 -28.83 -7.73
C ASP A 349 2.56 -28.56 -9.21
N ALA A 350 2.22 -29.47 -10.11
CA ALA A 350 2.34 -29.25 -11.56
C ALA A 350 1.46 -28.08 -12.04
N GLY A 351 0.20 -28.02 -11.59
CA GLY A 351 -0.70 -26.91 -11.93
C GLY A 351 -0.26 -25.57 -11.34
N ARG A 352 0.34 -25.55 -10.13
CA ARG A 352 0.97 -24.35 -9.55
C ARG A 352 2.15 -23.86 -10.39
N GLN A 353 2.99 -24.79 -10.87
CA GLN A 353 4.12 -24.46 -11.74
C GLN A 353 3.65 -23.93 -13.10
N GLU A 354 2.60 -24.53 -13.69
CA GLU A 354 1.99 -24.06 -14.92
C GLU A 354 1.43 -22.64 -14.78
N LEU A 355 0.72 -22.35 -13.69
CA LEU A 355 0.21 -21.01 -13.39
C LEU A 355 1.37 -19.99 -13.25
N LEU A 356 2.43 -20.30 -12.51
CA LEU A 356 3.58 -19.43 -12.38
C LEU A 356 4.30 -19.19 -13.71
N ALA A 357 4.44 -20.23 -14.55
CA ALA A 357 5.01 -20.09 -15.87
C ALA A 357 4.18 -19.15 -16.76
N GLU A 358 2.85 -19.24 -16.70
CA GLU A 358 1.95 -18.34 -17.42
C GLU A 358 2.08 -16.88 -16.96
N LEU A 359 2.14 -16.62 -15.65
CA LEU A 359 2.34 -15.26 -15.13
C LEU A 359 3.69 -14.66 -15.61
N ASN A 360 4.76 -15.46 -15.60
CA ASN A 360 6.06 -15.03 -16.10
C ASN A 360 6.05 -14.77 -17.62
N ARG A 361 5.30 -15.56 -18.39
CA ARG A 361 5.08 -15.33 -19.82
C ARG A 361 4.37 -13.99 -20.05
N GLN A 362 3.26 -13.73 -19.33
CA GLN A 362 2.52 -12.47 -19.39
C GLN A 362 3.40 -11.26 -19.04
N MET A 363 4.19 -11.38 -17.96
CA MET A 363 5.14 -10.32 -17.58
C MET A 363 6.19 -10.07 -18.67
N THR A 364 6.70 -11.11 -19.30
CA THR A 364 7.68 -11.00 -20.39
C THR A 364 7.09 -10.27 -21.60
N GLU A 365 5.86 -10.62 -21.98
CA GLU A 365 5.17 -10.02 -23.13
C GLU A 365 4.87 -8.53 -22.89
N VAL A 366 4.35 -8.17 -21.70
CA VAL A 366 4.06 -6.77 -21.42
C VAL A 366 5.33 -5.93 -21.26
N LYS A 367 6.43 -6.48 -20.71
CA LYS A 367 7.75 -5.84 -20.68
C LYS A 367 8.24 -5.52 -22.11
N ALA A 368 8.09 -6.45 -23.03
CA ALA A 368 8.47 -6.23 -24.44
C ALA A 368 7.61 -5.15 -25.12
N ALA A 369 6.36 -4.98 -24.70
CA ALA A 369 5.46 -3.95 -25.24
C ALA A 369 5.62 -2.59 -24.55
N ALA A 370 6.14 -2.53 -23.33
CA ALA A 370 6.25 -1.32 -22.51
C ALA A 370 6.93 -0.10 -23.22
N PRO A 371 7.97 -0.28 -24.08
CA PRO A 371 8.56 0.84 -24.82
C PRO A 371 7.60 1.58 -25.76
N LYS A 372 6.41 1.02 -26.07
CA LYS A 372 5.37 1.73 -26.83
C LYS A 372 4.71 2.83 -26.01
N MET A 373 4.68 2.69 -24.67
CA MET A 373 3.97 3.58 -23.74
C MET A 373 4.89 4.35 -22.80
N PHE A 374 6.16 3.95 -22.63
CA PHE A 374 7.08 4.53 -21.66
C PHE A 374 8.42 4.91 -22.31
N ASN A 375 8.98 6.07 -21.94
CA ASN A 375 10.36 6.44 -22.27
C ASN A 375 11.34 5.80 -21.28
N THR A 376 11.00 5.83 -19.99
CA THR A 376 11.83 5.30 -18.92
C THR A 376 11.35 3.90 -18.52
N ILE A 377 12.23 2.92 -18.68
CA ILE A 377 11.99 1.52 -18.31
C ILE A 377 12.92 1.17 -17.14
N PRO A 378 12.40 0.62 -16.04
CA PRO A 378 13.24 0.18 -14.92
C PRO A 378 14.26 -0.86 -15.33
N LYS A 379 15.44 -0.80 -14.72
CA LYS A 379 16.55 -1.74 -14.95
C LYS A 379 16.53 -2.89 -13.96
N ASP A 380 15.98 -2.66 -12.76
CA ASP A 380 15.95 -3.62 -11.67
C ASP A 380 15.14 -4.87 -12.02
N GLY A 381 15.62 -6.01 -11.54
CA GLY A 381 14.94 -7.29 -11.68
C GLY A 381 13.59 -7.29 -10.97
N MET A 382 12.62 -7.98 -11.59
CA MET A 382 11.28 -8.19 -11.01
C MET A 382 10.96 -9.67 -11.11
N ASP A 383 10.58 -10.26 -9.98
CA ASP A 383 10.23 -11.67 -9.85
C ASP A 383 8.74 -11.87 -9.60
N ILE A 384 8.23 -13.03 -10.02
CA ILE A 384 6.93 -13.54 -9.57
C ILE A 384 7.19 -14.82 -8.76
N ARG A 385 6.69 -14.86 -7.53
CA ARG A 385 6.92 -15.98 -6.61
C ARG A 385 5.62 -16.42 -5.94
N ARG A 386 5.56 -17.72 -5.64
CA ARG A 386 4.55 -18.25 -4.72
C ARG A 386 4.80 -17.69 -3.32
N VAL A 387 3.74 -17.30 -2.62
CA VAL A 387 3.81 -17.04 -1.18
C VAL A 387 4.39 -18.30 -0.50
N PRO A 388 5.33 -18.16 0.44
CA PRO A 388 5.87 -19.33 1.14
C PRO A 388 4.76 -20.19 1.76
N PRO A 389 4.75 -21.53 1.54
CA PRO A 389 3.67 -22.40 2.01
C PRO A 389 3.39 -22.32 3.51
N SER A 390 4.42 -21.98 4.30
CA SER A 390 4.32 -21.83 5.76
C SER A 390 3.41 -20.68 6.21
N ILE A 391 3.19 -19.67 5.37
CA ILE A 391 2.39 -18.48 5.69
C ILE A 391 1.18 -18.29 4.78
N GLU A 392 0.96 -19.15 3.78
CA GLU A 392 -0.15 -19.03 2.81
C GLU A 392 -1.54 -18.89 3.45
N ILE A 393 -1.77 -19.52 4.60
CA ILE A 393 -3.06 -19.51 5.30
C ILE A 393 -3.45 -18.09 5.74
N GLY A 394 -2.48 -17.26 6.14
CA GLY A 394 -2.71 -15.91 6.64
C GLY A 394 -2.37 -14.79 5.64
N ALA A 395 -1.72 -15.15 4.54
CA ALA A 395 -1.24 -14.19 3.56
C ALA A 395 -2.37 -13.70 2.63
N PRO A 396 -2.26 -12.45 2.10
CA PRO A 396 -3.12 -11.98 1.03
C PRO A 396 -3.10 -12.90 -0.20
N ARG A 397 -4.11 -12.78 -1.06
CA ARG A 397 -4.17 -13.55 -2.31
C ARG A 397 -3.02 -13.24 -3.26
N GLY A 398 -2.66 -11.94 -3.39
CA GLY A 398 -1.54 -11.48 -4.19
C GLY A 398 -1.15 -10.08 -3.74
N TYR A 399 0.15 -9.79 -3.82
CA TYR A 399 0.70 -8.48 -3.44
C TYR A 399 2.10 -8.27 -4.03
N ALA A 400 2.45 -7.02 -4.26
CA ALA A 400 3.78 -6.61 -4.68
C ALA A 400 4.61 -6.12 -3.48
N GLU A 401 5.87 -6.54 -3.42
CA GLU A 401 6.88 -5.96 -2.53
C GLU A 401 7.99 -5.32 -3.37
N SER A 402 8.25 -4.05 -3.14
CA SER A 402 9.38 -3.35 -3.77
C SER A 402 10.71 -4.01 -3.39
N GLY A 403 11.69 -3.93 -4.27
CA GLY A 403 13.06 -4.35 -3.99
C GLY A 403 13.68 -3.57 -2.83
N SER A 404 14.80 -4.04 -2.30
CA SER A 404 15.58 -3.29 -1.32
C SER A 404 16.35 -2.15 -1.98
N LEU A 405 16.54 -1.04 -1.25
CA LEU A 405 17.27 0.13 -1.77
C LEU A 405 18.78 -0.15 -2.01
N ASP A 406 19.32 -1.17 -1.35
CA ASP A 406 20.70 -1.64 -1.55
C ASP A 406 20.85 -2.64 -2.71
N GLY A 407 19.73 -2.97 -3.42
CA GLY A 407 19.70 -3.90 -4.54
C GLY A 407 19.89 -5.38 -4.16
N SER A 408 19.97 -5.72 -2.85
CA SER A 408 20.17 -7.10 -2.40
C SER A 408 18.95 -8.00 -2.59
N ARG A 409 17.76 -7.42 -2.75
CA ARG A 409 16.49 -8.12 -2.97
C ARG A 409 15.73 -7.46 -4.13
N PRO A 410 15.33 -8.24 -5.16
CA PRO A 410 14.51 -7.73 -6.27
C PRO A 410 13.09 -7.40 -5.82
N GLY A 411 12.41 -6.54 -6.57
CA GLY A 411 10.97 -6.38 -6.45
C GLY A 411 10.25 -7.69 -6.76
N THR A 412 9.28 -8.08 -5.94
CA THR A 412 8.64 -9.39 -6.07
C THR A 412 7.12 -9.28 -6.01
N TYR A 413 6.44 -9.82 -7.03
CA TYR A 413 5.01 -10.10 -6.97
C TYR A 413 4.81 -11.47 -6.34
N TYR A 414 4.20 -11.51 -5.16
CA TYR A 414 3.82 -12.73 -4.46
C TYR A 414 2.38 -13.12 -4.80
N ILE A 415 2.18 -14.38 -5.18
CA ILE A 415 0.86 -14.97 -5.41
C ILE A 415 0.64 -16.15 -4.46
N ASN A 416 -0.50 -16.16 -3.76
CA ASN A 416 -0.88 -17.24 -2.86
C ASN A 416 -1.47 -18.40 -3.67
N LEU A 417 -0.75 -19.49 -3.73
CA LEU A 417 -1.12 -20.69 -4.50
C LEU A 417 -1.55 -21.87 -3.62
N ARG A 418 -2.00 -21.61 -2.40
CA ARG A 418 -2.57 -22.64 -1.53
C ARG A 418 -3.66 -23.43 -2.24
N ASP A 419 -4.52 -22.71 -2.97
CA ASP A 419 -5.58 -23.27 -3.79
C ASP A 419 -5.63 -22.58 -5.16
N THR A 420 -5.28 -23.30 -6.23
CA THR A 420 -5.29 -22.77 -7.59
C THR A 420 -6.71 -22.50 -8.11
N THR A 421 -7.74 -23.07 -7.49
CA THR A 421 -9.15 -22.82 -7.87
C THR A 421 -9.64 -21.43 -7.45
N GLU A 422 -8.84 -20.69 -6.68
CA GLU A 422 -9.09 -19.29 -6.41
C GLU A 422 -8.66 -18.36 -7.56
N TRP A 423 -7.95 -18.87 -8.58
CA TRP A 423 -7.31 -18.08 -9.63
C TRP A 423 -7.86 -18.43 -11.02
N ALA A 424 -8.93 -17.76 -11.42
CA ALA A 424 -9.46 -17.92 -12.77
C ALA A 424 -8.49 -17.36 -13.83
N LYS A 425 -8.21 -18.14 -14.86
CA LYS A 425 -7.27 -17.81 -15.96
C LYS A 425 -7.56 -16.44 -16.58
N TRP A 426 -8.83 -16.08 -16.74
CA TRP A 426 -9.24 -14.81 -17.34
C TRP A 426 -8.97 -13.58 -16.45
N ALA A 427 -8.77 -13.77 -15.14
CA ALA A 427 -8.46 -12.69 -14.21
C ALA A 427 -6.94 -12.47 -14.00
N LEU A 428 -6.11 -13.48 -14.27
CA LEU A 428 -4.68 -13.47 -14.00
C LEU A 428 -3.91 -12.39 -14.78
N PRO A 429 -4.14 -12.13 -16.10
CA PRO A 429 -3.40 -11.08 -16.80
C PRO A 429 -3.57 -9.71 -16.16
N THR A 430 -4.81 -9.36 -15.82
CA THR A 430 -5.14 -8.09 -15.17
C THR A 430 -4.38 -7.91 -13.85
N LEU A 431 -4.32 -8.95 -13.01
CA LEU A 431 -3.58 -8.91 -11.76
C LEU A 431 -2.06 -8.79 -12.02
N THR A 432 -1.52 -9.48 -13.01
CA THR A 432 -0.11 -9.37 -13.40
C THR A 432 0.26 -7.94 -13.81
N TYR A 433 -0.62 -7.25 -14.55
CA TYR A 433 -0.37 -5.86 -14.96
C TYR A 433 -0.51 -4.90 -13.78
N HIS A 434 -1.38 -5.17 -12.83
CA HIS A 434 -1.53 -4.40 -11.60
C HIS A 434 -0.31 -4.53 -10.67
N GLU A 435 0.08 -5.77 -10.36
CA GLU A 435 1.14 -6.03 -9.38
C GLU A 435 2.55 -5.86 -9.96
N ALA A 436 2.77 -6.31 -11.20
CA ALA A 436 4.09 -6.34 -11.80
C ALA A 436 4.32 -5.18 -12.79
N VAL A 437 4.07 -5.39 -14.09
CA VAL A 437 4.38 -4.46 -15.18
C VAL A 437 3.12 -4.18 -16.00
N PRO A 438 2.77 -2.90 -16.21
CA PRO A 438 3.47 -1.68 -15.78
C PRO A 438 3.01 -1.12 -14.42
N GLY A 439 2.49 -1.96 -13.51
CA GLY A 439 1.88 -1.59 -12.24
C GLY A 439 2.87 -1.30 -11.10
N HIS A 440 2.62 -1.89 -9.93
CA HIS A 440 3.32 -1.58 -8.69
C HIS A 440 4.84 -1.80 -8.75
N LEU A 441 5.32 -2.95 -9.22
CA LEU A 441 6.76 -3.23 -9.28
C LEU A 441 7.48 -2.29 -10.26
N PHE A 442 6.85 -2.00 -11.41
CA PHE A 442 7.39 -1.07 -12.38
C PHE A 442 7.55 0.34 -11.80
N HIS A 443 6.50 0.86 -11.15
CA HIS A 443 6.55 2.16 -10.49
C HIS A 443 7.55 2.17 -9.33
N GLY A 444 7.52 1.14 -8.46
CA GLY A 444 8.44 1.01 -7.33
C GLY A 444 9.92 1.01 -7.77
N ALA A 445 10.25 0.29 -8.83
CA ALA A 445 11.61 0.28 -9.37
C ALA A 445 12.04 1.64 -9.93
N LEU A 446 11.15 2.37 -10.64
CA LEU A 446 11.44 3.74 -11.09
C LEU A 446 11.74 4.68 -9.92
N VAL A 447 10.96 4.57 -8.83
CA VAL A 447 11.17 5.38 -7.62
C VAL A 447 12.52 5.05 -6.96
N GLN A 448 12.88 3.77 -6.90
CA GLN A 448 14.15 3.35 -6.31
C GLN A 448 15.35 3.75 -7.16
N GLU A 449 15.25 3.66 -8.49
CA GLU A 449 16.28 4.07 -9.44
C GLU A 449 16.44 5.60 -9.56
N ALA A 450 15.49 6.39 -9.04
CA ALA A 450 15.56 7.85 -9.06
C ALA A 450 16.71 8.37 -8.17
N GLY A 451 17.87 8.64 -8.77
CA GLY A 451 19.14 8.88 -8.06
C GLY A 451 19.18 10.12 -7.17
N ALA A 452 18.53 11.22 -7.57
CA ALA A 452 18.61 12.52 -6.89
C ALA A 452 17.43 12.80 -5.92
N SER A 453 16.62 11.80 -5.60
CA SER A 453 15.46 11.95 -4.70
C SER A 453 15.88 11.79 -3.24
N PRO A 454 15.46 12.69 -2.32
CA PRO A 454 15.60 12.44 -0.90
C PRO A 454 15.01 11.08 -0.50
N MET A 455 15.63 10.40 0.47
CA MET A 455 15.25 9.03 0.86
C MET A 455 13.80 8.92 1.34
N LEU A 456 13.25 9.99 1.89
CA LEU A 456 11.84 10.06 2.30
C LEU A 456 10.89 9.68 1.15
N PHE A 457 11.15 10.18 -0.08
CA PHE A 457 10.30 9.94 -1.26
C PHE A 457 10.39 8.51 -1.81
N LYS A 458 11.40 7.75 -1.39
CA LYS A 458 11.51 6.32 -1.66
C LYS A 458 10.74 5.45 -0.65
N ASN A 459 10.21 6.06 0.41
CA ASN A 459 9.54 5.36 1.51
C ASN A 459 8.09 5.78 1.73
N ILE A 460 7.71 7.02 1.39
CA ILE A 460 6.32 7.45 1.50
C ILE A 460 5.52 7.07 0.26
N GLY A 461 4.25 6.72 0.49
CA GLY A 461 3.31 6.40 -0.58
C GLY A 461 1.91 6.91 -0.27
N PHE A 462 1.12 7.13 -1.31
CA PHE A 462 -0.28 7.57 -1.20
C PHE A 462 -1.18 6.53 -1.87
N THR A 463 -2.14 6.01 -1.12
CA THR A 463 -3.03 4.93 -1.57
C THR A 463 -3.67 5.27 -2.92
N ALA A 464 -4.26 6.47 -3.07
CA ALA A 464 -4.92 6.85 -4.31
C ALA A 464 -3.96 6.93 -5.50
N TYR A 465 -2.71 7.33 -5.27
CA TYR A 465 -1.71 7.34 -6.33
C TYR A 465 -1.26 5.92 -6.71
N GLY A 466 -0.80 5.13 -5.73
CA GLY A 466 -0.27 3.80 -5.99
C GLY A 466 -1.30 2.84 -6.57
N GLU A 467 -2.46 2.75 -5.93
CA GLU A 467 -3.56 1.88 -6.36
C GLU A 467 -4.26 2.40 -7.62
N GLY A 468 -4.36 3.73 -7.75
CA GLY A 468 -4.85 4.38 -8.96
C GLY A 468 -3.96 4.07 -10.16
N TRP A 469 -2.64 4.10 -9.97
CA TRP A 469 -1.68 3.69 -10.98
C TRP A 469 -1.80 2.19 -11.32
N GLY A 470 -1.94 1.31 -10.32
CA GLY A 470 -2.17 -0.12 -10.54
C GLY A 470 -3.38 -0.38 -11.45
N LEU A 471 -4.51 0.27 -11.18
CA LEU A 471 -5.70 0.18 -12.05
C LEU A 471 -5.45 0.79 -13.44
N TYR A 472 -4.74 1.90 -13.52
CA TYR A 472 -4.38 2.51 -14.79
C TYR A 472 -3.46 1.59 -15.61
N ALA A 473 -2.56 0.85 -14.97
CA ALA A 473 -1.73 -0.17 -15.60
C ALA A 473 -2.57 -1.34 -16.18
N GLU A 474 -3.65 -1.73 -15.52
CA GLU A 474 -4.61 -2.71 -16.06
C GLU A 474 -5.26 -2.19 -17.38
N GLN A 475 -5.63 -0.91 -17.43
CA GLN A 475 -6.15 -0.26 -18.64
C GLN A 475 -5.08 -0.23 -19.75
N LEU A 476 -3.83 0.07 -19.41
CA LEU A 476 -2.74 0.05 -20.38
C LEU A 476 -2.50 -1.36 -20.96
N GLY A 477 -2.79 -2.42 -20.21
CA GLY A 477 -2.78 -3.78 -20.72
C GLY A 477 -3.72 -3.97 -21.93
N ASP A 478 -4.94 -3.41 -21.87
CA ASP A 478 -5.87 -3.42 -23.01
C ASP A 478 -5.38 -2.56 -24.18
N GLU A 479 -4.90 -1.34 -23.90
CA GLU A 479 -4.39 -0.43 -24.91
C GLU A 479 -3.12 -0.94 -25.61
N LEU A 480 -2.34 -1.79 -24.96
CA LEU A 480 -1.18 -2.50 -25.53
C LEU A 480 -1.55 -3.73 -26.34
N GLY A 481 -2.83 -4.13 -26.35
CA GLY A 481 -3.32 -5.32 -27.06
C GLY A 481 -3.04 -6.64 -26.31
N MET A 482 -2.73 -6.60 -25.01
CA MET A 482 -2.38 -7.79 -24.23
C MET A 482 -3.54 -8.78 -24.06
N TYR A 483 -4.77 -8.35 -24.28
CA TYR A 483 -5.96 -9.22 -24.23
C TYR A 483 -6.41 -9.73 -25.61
N ASP A 484 -5.72 -9.36 -26.71
CA ASP A 484 -6.18 -9.70 -28.08
C ASP A 484 -6.10 -11.22 -28.34
N ALA A 485 -5.06 -11.88 -27.84
CA ALA A 485 -4.91 -13.32 -27.92
C ALA A 485 -5.85 -14.09 -26.96
N TYR A 486 -6.34 -13.44 -25.92
CA TYR A 486 -7.24 -14.01 -24.91
C TYR A 486 -8.34 -13.01 -24.52
N PRO A 487 -9.38 -12.82 -25.37
CA PRO A 487 -10.40 -11.78 -25.17
C PRO A 487 -11.17 -11.88 -23.85
N ALA A 488 -11.26 -13.05 -23.22
CA ALA A 488 -11.82 -13.23 -21.89
C ALA A 488 -11.07 -12.42 -20.81
N GLY A 489 -9.80 -12.10 -21.04
CA GLY A 489 -9.03 -11.22 -20.16
C GLY A 489 -9.65 -9.81 -19.99
N ARG A 490 -10.37 -9.29 -21.03
CA ARG A 490 -11.12 -8.03 -20.91
C ARG A 490 -12.27 -8.10 -19.92
N ILE A 491 -12.88 -9.27 -19.73
CA ILE A 491 -13.87 -9.49 -18.66
C ILE A 491 -13.19 -9.36 -17.31
N GLY A 492 -11.99 -9.94 -17.14
CA GLY A 492 -11.18 -9.80 -15.93
C GLY A 492 -10.84 -8.34 -15.60
N TRP A 493 -10.37 -7.60 -16.60
CA TRP A 493 -10.09 -6.18 -16.45
C TRP A 493 -11.34 -5.37 -16.04
N LEU A 494 -12.45 -5.51 -16.76
CA LEU A 494 -13.65 -4.74 -16.42
C LEU A 494 -14.30 -5.20 -15.10
N GLN A 495 -14.20 -6.49 -14.72
CA GLN A 495 -14.61 -6.94 -13.39
C GLN A 495 -13.72 -6.37 -12.31
N SER A 496 -12.40 -6.26 -12.53
CA SER A 496 -11.47 -5.60 -11.63
C SER A 496 -11.88 -4.14 -11.38
N PHE A 497 -12.27 -3.43 -12.43
CA PHE A 497 -12.76 -2.05 -12.33
C PHE A 497 -14.12 -1.96 -11.62
N LEU A 498 -15.06 -2.85 -11.96
CA LEU A 498 -16.37 -2.92 -11.31
C LEU A 498 -16.22 -3.19 -9.80
N TYR A 499 -15.35 -4.12 -9.45
CA TYR A 499 -15.02 -4.43 -8.08
C TYR A 499 -14.49 -3.20 -7.31
N ARG A 500 -13.56 -2.42 -7.93
CA ARG A 500 -13.02 -1.21 -7.29
C ARG A 500 -14.02 -0.05 -7.26
N ALA A 501 -14.93 0.05 -8.21
CA ALA A 501 -16.05 0.98 -8.14
C ALA A 501 -17.04 0.59 -7.02
N ALA A 502 -17.38 -0.69 -6.90
CA ALA A 502 -18.22 -1.21 -5.83
C ALA A 502 -17.60 -0.98 -4.44
N ARG A 503 -16.26 -1.05 -4.30
CA ARG A 503 -15.55 -0.72 -3.06
C ARG A 503 -15.85 0.68 -2.56
N ILE A 504 -15.95 1.69 -3.44
CA ILE A 504 -16.30 3.06 -3.05
C ILE A 504 -17.71 3.08 -2.44
N VAL A 505 -18.67 2.42 -3.09
CA VAL A 505 -20.07 2.33 -2.61
C VAL A 505 -20.13 1.63 -1.26
N LEU A 506 -19.39 0.53 -1.10
CA LEU A 506 -19.40 -0.30 0.09
C LEU A 506 -18.75 0.37 1.29
N ASP A 507 -17.56 0.94 1.12
CA ASP A 507 -16.84 1.62 2.19
C ASP A 507 -17.64 2.83 2.70
N THR A 508 -18.13 3.68 1.79
CA THR A 508 -18.97 4.82 2.13
C THR A 508 -20.37 4.41 2.61
N GLY A 509 -20.89 3.28 2.13
CA GLY A 509 -22.15 2.68 2.59
C GLY A 509 -22.05 2.25 4.05
N ILE A 510 -21.01 1.52 4.42
CA ILE A 510 -20.77 1.06 5.78
C ILE A 510 -20.54 2.26 6.70
N HIS A 511 -19.53 3.08 6.43
CA HIS A 511 -19.05 4.08 7.38
C HIS A 511 -19.77 5.43 7.28
N GLY A 512 -20.32 5.77 6.11
CA GLY A 512 -21.04 7.03 5.88
C GLY A 512 -22.55 6.91 5.93
N LYS A 513 -23.11 5.73 5.64
CA LYS A 513 -24.57 5.52 5.57
C LYS A 513 -25.10 4.45 6.54
N GLY A 514 -24.23 3.83 7.33
CA GLY A 514 -24.61 2.85 8.36
C GLY A 514 -25.13 1.52 7.78
N TRP A 515 -24.62 1.09 6.61
CA TRP A 515 -24.96 -0.24 6.09
C TRP A 515 -24.46 -1.33 7.03
N SER A 516 -25.28 -2.36 7.24
CA SER A 516 -24.83 -3.54 7.96
C SER A 516 -23.80 -4.33 7.15
N ARG A 517 -23.05 -5.19 7.82
CA ARG A 517 -22.13 -6.13 7.20
C ARG A 517 -22.83 -6.98 6.13
N GLU A 518 -24.00 -7.49 6.42
CA GLU A 518 -24.79 -8.37 5.56
C GLU A 518 -25.33 -7.63 4.32
N GLN A 519 -25.77 -6.37 4.49
CA GLN A 519 -26.15 -5.52 3.37
C GLN A 519 -24.95 -5.30 2.42
N ALA A 520 -23.79 -5.03 2.98
CA ALA A 520 -22.57 -4.83 2.20
C ALA A 520 -22.12 -6.11 1.49
N ILE A 521 -22.16 -7.27 2.15
CA ILE A 521 -21.87 -8.58 1.54
C ILE A 521 -22.84 -8.87 0.40
N THR A 522 -24.13 -8.64 0.61
CA THR A 522 -25.16 -8.84 -0.42
C THR A 522 -24.91 -7.96 -1.63
N TYR A 523 -24.67 -6.66 -1.42
CA TYR A 523 -24.35 -5.72 -2.49
C TYR A 523 -23.10 -6.15 -3.29
N MET A 524 -22.02 -6.56 -2.61
CA MET A 524 -20.81 -7.03 -3.27
C MET A 524 -21.08 -8.24 -4.18
N ARG A 525 -21.86 -9.20 -3.68
CA ARG A 525 -22.19 -10.41 -4.44
C ARG A 525 -23.10 -10.13 -5.62
N GLU A 526 -24.13 -9.31 -5.43
CA GLU A 526 -25.12 -8.99 -6.46
C GLU A 526 -24.59 -8.01 -7.53
N THR A 527 -23.52 -7.26 -7.20
CA THR A 527 -22.91 -6.30 -8.13
C THR A 527 -21.72 -6.90 -8.87
N VAL A 528 -20.81 -7.57 -8.16
CA VAL A 528 -19.51 -8.01 -8.70
C VAL A 528 -19.48 -9.50 -9.02
N GLY A 529 -20.39 -10.30 -8.44
CA GLY A 529 -20.43 -11.75 -8.62
C GLY A 529 -19.38 -12.50 -7.80
N LEU A 530 -18.92 -11.93 -6.66
CA LEU A 530 -17.94 -12.62 -5.82
C LEU A 530 -18.57 -13.76 -5.02
N PRO A 531 -17.83 -14.87 -4.81
CA PRO A 531 -18.22 -15.92 -3.86
C PRO A 531 -18.40 -15.37 -2.45
N LEU A 532 -19.26 -16.00 -1.63
CA LEU A 532 -19.59 -15.53 -0.29
C LEU A 532 -18.36 -15.26 0.57
N GLY A 533 -17.45 -16.23 0.70
CA GLY A 533 -16.26 -16.08 1.55
C GLY A 533 -15.32 -14.96 1.10
N ALA A 534 -15.20 -14.74 -0.23
CA ALA A 534 -14.42 -13.62 -0.76
C ALA A 534 -15.08 -12.27 -0.43
N ALA A 535 -16.41 -12.17 -0.59
CA ALA A 535 -17.17 -10.97 -0.22
C ALA A 535 -17.06 -10.67 1.27
N GLU A 536 -17.21 -11.67 2.15
CA GLU A 536 -17.04 -11.53 3.60
C GLU A 536 -15.65 -11.02 3.97
N ASN A 537 -14.59 -11.57 3.38
CA ASN A 537 -13.23 -11.15 3.66
C ASN A 537 -12.97 -9.69 3.25
N GLU A 538 -13.52 -9.28 2.12
CA GLU A 538 -13.39 -7.90 1.66
C GLU A 538 -14.18 -6.91 2.51
N ILE A 539 -15.43 -7.23 2.87
CA ILE A 539 -16.23 -6.36 3.74
C ILE A 539 -15.55 -6.22 5.11
N ASP A 540 -15.07 -7.31 5.69
CA ASP A 540 -14.36 -7.27 6.97
C ASP A 540 -13.03 -6.49 6.90
N ARG A 541 -12.40 -6.43 5.73
CA ARG A 541 -11.25 -5.56 5.48
C ARG A 541 -11.65 -4.07 5.52
N TYR A 542 -12.76 -3.68 4.90
CA TYR A 542 -13.20 -2.27 4.91
C TYR A 542 -13.54 -1.80 6.31
N VAL A 543 -14.07 -2.67 7.15
CA VAL A 543 -14.38 -2.38 8.56
C VAL A 543 -13.13 -1.99 9.36
N VAL A 544 -11.98 -2.61 9.06
CA VAL A 544 -10.73 -2.34 9.80
C VAL A 544 -9.79 -1.38 9.08
N TRP A 545 -10.05 -1.09 7.79
CA TRP A 545 -9.31 -0.13 6.98
C TRP A 545 -10.26 0.87 6.29
N PRO A 546 -11.00 1.68 7.05
CA PRO A 546 -11.98 2.61 6.52
C PRO A 546 -11.33 3.63 5.58
N GLY A 547 -11.97 3.89 4.44
CA GLY A 547 -11.52 4.82 3.40
C GLY A 547 -10.48 4.26 2.44
N GLN A 548 -9.72 3.21 2.81
CA GLN A 548 -8.64 2.67 1.98
C GLN A 548 -9.16 2.12 0.64
N ALA A 549 -10.27 1.41 0.68
CA ALA A 549 -10.88 0.81 -0.50
C ALA A 549 -11.33 1.85 -1.56
N CYS A 550 -11.58 3.09 -1.14
CA CYS A 550 -11.95 4.20 -2.04
C CYS A 550 -10.77 4.71 -2.87
N GLY A 551 -9.54 4.62 -2.36
CA GLY A 551 -8.34 5.15 -3.03
C GLY A 551 -8.13 4.59 -4.42
N TYR A 552 -8.38 3.31 -4.63
CA TYR A 552 -8.19 2.59 -5.90
C TYR A 552 -8.83 3.31 -7.10
N LYS A 553 -10.14 3.32 -7.13
CA LYS A 553 -10.87 3.81 -8.31
C LYS A 553 -10.94 5.33 -8.36
N ILE A 554 -10.88 6.03 -7.23
CA ILE A 554 -10.75 7.49 -7.19
C ILE A 554 -9.40 7.91 -7.80
N GLY A 555 -8.31 7.24 -7.42
CA GLY A 555 -6.99 7.51 -7.98
C GLY A 555 -6.90 7.25 -9.47
N HIS A 556 -7.42 6.10 -9.94
CA HIS A 556 -7.51 5.79 -11.37
C HIS A 556 -8.28 6.86 -12.15
N THR A 557 -9.46 7.24 -11.63
CA THR A 557 -10.33 8.22 -12.28
C THR A 557 -9.60 9.56 -12.46
N GLU A 558 -8.81 9.95 -11.48
CA GLU A 558 -8.03 11.17 -11.54
C GLU A 558 -6.88 11.09 -12.56
N ILE A 559 -6.12 10.01 -12.59
CA ILE A 559 -5.04 9.81 -13.57
C ILE A 559 -5.60 9.83 -14.99
N ASP A 560 -6.72 9.15 -15.24
CA ASP A 560 -7.38 9.12 -16.56
C ASP A 560 -7.97 10.48 -16.94
N ARG A 561 -8.53 11.21 -15.97
CA ARG A 561 -9.00 12.60 -16.16
C ARG A 561 -7.85 13.52 -16.58
N LEU A 562 -6.70 13.43 -15.89
CA LEU A 562 -5.51 14.23 -16.20
C LEU A 562 -4.96 13.91 -17.59
N ARG A 563 -4.92 12.63 -17.95
CA ARG A 563 -4.56 12.19 -19.31
C ARG A 563 -5.48 12.79 -20.37
N SER A 564 -6.78 12.70 -20.16
CA SER A 564 -7.80 13.23 -21.07
C SER A 564 -7.72 14.74 -21.20
N LYS A 565 -7.53 15.47 -20.09
CA LYS A 565 -7.32 16.93 -20.03
C LYS A 565 -6.08 17.34 -20.85
N SER A 566 -4.96 16.65 -20.65
CA SER A 566 -3.72 16.95 -21.36
C SER A 566 -3.82 16.64 -22.87
N ARG A 567 -4.45 15.51 -23.22
CA ARG A 567 -4.71 15.14 -24.62
C ARG A 567 -5.59 16.19 -25.33
N ALA A 568 -6.64 16.66 -24.67
CA ALA A 568 -7.50 17.72 -25.24
C ALA A 568 -6.75 19.05 -25.40
N ALA A 569 -5.85 19.40 -24.47
CA ALA A 569 -5.08 20.65 -24.50
C ALA A 569 -3.97 20.67 -25.56
N LEU A 570 -3.36 19.52 -25.84
CA LEU A 570 -2.19 19.37 -26.74
C LEU A 570 -2.58 18.88 -28.15
N GLY A 571 -3.74 18.23 -28.31
CA GLY A 571 -4.17 17.67 -29.59
C GLY A 571 -3.11 16.73 -30.17
N PRO A 572 -2.66 16.94 -31.43
CA PRO A 572 -1.65 16.09 -32.08
C PRO A 572 -0.27 16.11 -31.40
N LYS A 573 0.04 17.10 -30.57
CA LYS A 573 1.29 17.17 -29.81
C LYS A 573 1.29 16.31 -28.53
N PHE A 574 0.14 15.69 -28.18
CA PHE A 574 0.08 14.85 -26.99
C PHE A 574 0.99 13.64 -27.14
N ASP A 575 1.97 13.54 -26.24
CA ASP A 575 2.86 12.38 -26.13
C ASP A 575 2.50 11.56 -24.88
N ILE A 576 2.02 10.34 -25.10
CA ILE A 576 1.64 9.43 -24.01
C ILE A 576 2.85 9.04 -23.13
N LYS A 577 4.03 8.91 -23.71
CA LYS A 577 5.24 8.55 -22.99
C LYS A 577 5.70 9.69 -22.06
N GLY A 578 5.68 10.92 -22.59
CA GLY A 578 5.94 12.11 -21.78
C GLY A 578 4.92 12.33 -20.68
N PHE A 579 3.63 12.00 -20.92
CA PHE A 579 2.62 12.00 -19.88
C PHE A 579 2.94 10.98 -18.76
N HIS A 580 3.35 9.76 -19.13
CA HIS A 580 3.71 8.75 -18.12
C HIS A 580 4.99 9.12 -17.36
N ASP A 581 5.98 9.73 -18.00
CA ASP A 581 7.15 10.28 -17.32
C ASP A 581 6.75 11.36 -16.29
N ALA A 582 5.83 12.26 -16.65
CA ALA A 582 5.33 13.30 -15.75
C ALA A 582 4.56 12.71 -14.55
N VAL A 583 3.85 11.61 -14.76
CA VAL A 583 3.14 10.90 -13.67
C VAL A 583 4.12 10.16 -12.76
N LEU A 584 5.07 9.40 -13.30
CA LEU A 584 5.83 8.39 -12.54
C LEU A 584 7.15 8.89 -11.94
N LEU A 585 7.89 9.76 -12.65
CA LEU A 585 9.26 10.08 -12.27
C LEU A 585 9.37 11.03 -11.06
N GLY A 586 8.25 11.60 -10.63
CA GLY A 586 8.16 12.40 -9.40
C GLY A 586 8.06 11.57 -8.11
N GLY A 587 7.90 10.26 -8.20
CA GLY A 587 7.54 9.40 -7.08
C GLY A 587 6.05 9.43 -6.77
N SER A 588 5.64 8.86 -5.63
CA SER A 588 4.25 8.87 -5.19
C SER A 588 3.82 10.27 -4.73
N LEU A 589 2.68 10.77 -5.22
CA LEU A 589 2.21 12.14 -4.98
C LEU A 589 0.75 12.16 -4.51
N PRO A 590 0.35 13.11 -3.64
CA PRO A 590 -1.06 13.43 -3.46
C PRO A 590 -1.68 13.86 -4.79
N LEU A 591 -2.93 13.50 -5.08
CA LEU A 591 -3.56 13.74 -6.40
C LEU A 591 -3.56 15.22 -6.81
N ALA A 592 -3.75 16.14 -5.87
CA ALA A 592 -3.67 17.57 -6.16
C ALA A 592 -2.25 18.06 -6.54
N VAL A 593 -1.22 17.40 -6.00
CA VAL A 593 0.17 17.66 -6.39
C VAL A 593 0.44 17.08 -7.77
N LEU A 594 -0.04 15.85 -8.03
CA LEU A 594 0.04 15.21 -9.34
C LEU A 594 -0.62 16.06 -10.42
N GLU A 595 -1.82 16.60 -10.17
CA GLU A 595 -2.49 17.49 -11.13
C GLU A 595 -1.62 18.68 -11.52
N ARG A 596 -0.98 19.34 -10.54
CA ARG A 596 -0.07 20.47 -10.84
C ARG A 596 1.14 20.05 -11.67
N VAL A 597 1.73 18.90 -11.38
CA VAL A 597 2.87 18.37 -12.14
C VAL A 597 2.46 18.10 -13.60
N VAL A 598 1.33 17.45 -13.80
CA VAL A 598 0.81 17.15 -15.15
C VAL A 598 0.41 18.42 -15.90
N ASP A 599 -0.20 19.40 -15.21
CA ASP A 599 -0.55 20.70 -15.82
C ASP A 599 0.70 21.48 -16.26
N GLN A 600 1.76 21.49 -15.42
CA GLN A 600 3.06 22.11 -15.79
C GLN A 600 3.69 21.42 -16.98
N TRP A 601 3.70 20.07 -16.99
CA TRP A 601 4.16 19.32 -18.15
C TRP A 601 3.35 19.67 -19.40
N THR A 602 2.03 19.67 -19.31
CA THR A 602 1.13 20.01 -20.42
C THR A 602 1.42 21.40 -20.98
N VAL A 603 1.66 22.40 -20.11
CA VAL A 603 2.04 23.74 -20.54
C VAL A 603 3.41 23.75 -21.25
N SER A 604 4.39 22.98 -20.79
CA SER A 604 5.72 22.91 -21.39
C SER A 604 5.74 22.26 -22.78
N GLN A 605 4.71 21.50 -23.15
CA GLN A 605 4.57 20.84 -24.46
C GLN A 605 3.81 21.68 -25.50
N ARG A 606 3.26 22.84 -25.13
CA ARG A 606 2.56 23.76 -26.06
C ARG A 606 3.52 24.47 -26.97
#